data_2e4bf882c7d7eb6db5b93d63a3bf1ad6
#
_entry.id   2e4bf882c7d7eb6db5b93d63a3bf1ad6
#
_cell.length_a   1.000
_cell.length_b   1.000
_cell.length_c   1.000
_cell.angle_alpha   90.00
_cell.angle_beta   90.00
_cell.angle_gamma   90.00
#
_symmetry.space_group_name_H-M   'P 1'
#
loop_
_entity.id
_entity.type
_entity.pdbx_description
1 polymer ?
#
loop_
_entity_poly.entity_id
_entity_poly.type
_entity_poly.pdbx_seq_one_letter_code
_entity_poly.pdbx_strand_id
1 'polypeptide(L)'
;MVALFLGLKSIDSRAIRRAIARAVELRGTTFRLIASGAWTVAEAVKLDAALKRLRVPIPPTPDFTGEMDIAGIAEIDTAGAWLLQRTAAAWQAGGLRTHYAGATEGFRI
;
A
#
# COMPACT_ATOMS: atom_id res chain seq x y z
N MET A 1 13.92 4.46 10.64
CA MET A 1 12.87 3.82 9.85
C MET A 1 11.67 3.52 10.75
N VAL A 2 10.51 3.88 10.30
CA VAL A 2 9.26 3.61 11.02
C VAL A 2 8.36 2.79 10.12
N ALA A 3 7.89 1.67 10.63
CA ALA A 3 6.92 0.84 9.93
C ALA A 3 5.80 0.48 10.89
N LEU A 4 4.57 0.76 10.49
CA LEU A 4 3.39 0.32 11.20
C LEU A 4 2.85 -0.92 10.51
N PHE A 5 2.68 -1.95 11.25
CA PHE A 5 2.20 -3.20 10.73
C PHE A 5 0.69 -3.26 10.88
N LEU A 6 -0.03 -3.21 9.77
CA LEU A 6 -1.49 -3.18 9.76
C LEU A 6 -2.10 -4.50 9.34
N GLY A 7 -1.43 -5.55 9.51
CA GLY A 7 -1.95 -6.86 9.18
C GLY A 7 -2.01 -7.72 10.40
N LEU A 8 -2.26 -8.97 10.14
CA LEU A 8 -2.24 -9.97 11.18
C LEU A 8 -0.82 -10.35 11.50
N LYS A 9 -0.61 -10.67 12.76
CA LYS A 9 0.70 -11.13 13.22
C LYS A 9 0.95 -12.59 12.85
N SER A 10 -0.10 -13.32 12.58
CA SER A 10 0.02 -14.74 12.29
C SER A 10 0.66 -14.96 10.93
N ILE A 11 1.54 -15.95 10.86
CA ILE A 11 2.24 -16.32 9.63
C ILE A 11 1.80 -17.69 9.17
N ASP A 12 0.62 -18.12 9.53
CA ASP A 12 0.12 -19.38 9.02
C ASP A 12 -0.29 -19.26 7.54
N SER A 13 -0.57 -20.37 6.90
CA SER A 13 -0.90 -20.38 5.48
C SER A 13 -2.16 -19.60 5.13
N ARG A 14 -3.02 -19.36 6.10
CA ARG A 14 -4.22 -18.56 5.88
C ARG A 14 -3.88 -17.09 5.86
N ALA A 15 -2.90 -16.68 6.65
CA ALA A 15 -2.49 -15.29 6.72
C ALA A 15 -1.90 -14.80 5.40
N ILE A 16 -1.32 -15.70 4.60
CA ILE A 16 -0.74 -15.37 3.31
C ILE A 16 -1.79 -14.80 2.36
N ARG A 17 -3.04 -15.22 2.49
CA ARG A 17 -4.11 -14.76 1.62
C ARG A 17 -4.78 -13.50 2.10
N ARG A 18 -4.50 -13.06 3.30
CA ARG A 18 -5.13 -11.86 3.81
C ARG A 18 -4.47 -10.62 3.25
N ALA A 19 -5.27 -9.61 3.07
CA ALA A 19 -4.76 -8.33 2.64
C ALA A 19 -3.96 -7.69 3.77
N ILE A 20 -2.78 -7.19 3.45
CA ILE A 20 -1.93 -6.47 4.36
C ILE A 20 -1.53 -5.16 3.73
N ALA A 21 -1.71 -4.09 4.49
CA ALA A 21 -1.17 -2.79 4.16
C ALA A 21 -0.28 -2.38 5.31
N ARG A 22 1.02 -2.45 5.09
CA ARG A 22 1.97 -1.96 6.08
C ARG A 22 2.04 -0.47 6.02
N ALA A 23 2.33 0.10 7.15
CA ALA A 23 2.50 1.52 7.24
C ALA A 23 3.66 2.00 6.38
N VAL A 24 3.68 3.29 6.24
CA VAL A 24 4.68 3.97 5.46
C VAL A 24 6.05 3.76 6.07
N GLU A 25 6.92 3.18 5.28
CA GLU A 25 8.31 2.96 5.63
C GLU A 25 9.14 3.99 4.89
N LEU A 26 10.03 4.67 5.62
CA LEU A 26 10.92 5.63 4.99
C LEU A 26 12.24 4.95 4.62
N ARG A 27 12.59 5.02 3.35
CA ARG A 27 13.89 4.57 2.84
C ARG A 27 14.55 5.71 2.09
N GLY A 28 15.60 6.28 2.68
CA GLY A 28 16.24 7.45 2.09
C GLY A 28 15.23 8.57 1.91
N THR A 29 14.93 8.93 0.66
CA THR A 29 13.94 9.94 0.32
C THR A 29 12.65 9.33 -0.24
N THR A 30 12.39 8.06 0.05
CA THR A 30 11.21 7.36 -0.46
C THR A 30 10.34 6.88 0.69
N PHE A 31 9.07 7.29 0.67
CA PHE A 31 8.06 6.72 1.56
C PHE A 31 7.43 5.53 0.85
N ARG A 32 7.41 4.38 1.50
CA ARG A 32 6.88 3.14 0.91
C ARG A 32 5.67 2.65 1.66
N LEU A 33 4.62 2.37 0.92
CA LEU A 33 3.50 1.58 1.39
C LEU A 33 3.67 0.17 0.83
N ILE A 34 3.71 -0.82 1.71
CA ILE A 34 3.88 -2.20 1.30
C ILE A 34 2.53 -2.89 1.36
N ALA A 35 2.05 -3.31 0.20
CA ALA A 35 0.78 -4.00 0.06
C ALA A 35 1.02 -5.46 -0.25
N SER A 36 0.26 -6.34 0.38
CA SER A 36 0.39 -7.78 0.15
C SER A 36 -0.93 -8.50 0.39
N GLY A 37 -1.00 -9.75 -0.06
CA GLY A 37 -2.16 -10.60 0.15
C GLY A 37 -3.26 -10.34 -0.85
N ALA A 38 -4.51 -10.57 -0.44
CA ALA A 38 -5.67 -10.48 -1.30
C ALA A 38 -6.29 -9.08 -1.23
N TRP A 39 -6.11 -8.31 -2.29
CA TRP A 39 -6.68 -6.97 -2.42
C TRP A 39 -7.94 -7.04 -3.26
N THR A 40 -8.95 -7.68 -2.68
CA THR A 40 -10.22 -7.95 -3.35
C THR A 40 -11.39 -7.36 -2.57
N VAL A 41 -12.56 -7.39 -3.18
CA VAL A 41 -13.77 -6.87 -2.55
C VAL A 41 -14.04 -7.55 -1.21
N ALA A 42 -13.68 -8.82 -1.06
CA ALA A 42 -13.89 -9.55 0.19
C ALA A 42 -13.10 -8.94 1.35
N GLU A 43 -11.97 -8.28 1.06
CA GLU A 43 -11.11 -7.65 2.06
C GLU A 43 -11.23 -6.13 2.07
N ALA A 44 -12.08 -5.57 1.22
CA ALA A 44 -12.11 -4.13 0.97
C ALA A 44 -12.42 -3.31 2.22
N VAL A 45 -13.33 -3.78 3.07
CA VAL A 45 -13.69 -3.04 4.28
C VAL A 45 -12.50 -2.95 5.24
N LYS A 46 -11.78 -4.05 5.39
CA LYS A 46 -10.59 -4.07 6.26
C LYS A 46 -9.47 -3.21 5.69
N LEU A 47 -9.26 -3.31 4.39
CA LEU A 47 -8.25 -2.51 3.71
C LEU A 47 -8.56 -1.02 3.81
N ASP A 48 -9.81 -0.65 3.58
CA ASP A 48 -10.23 0.75 3.67
C ASP A 48 -9.97 1.31 5.06
N ALA A 49 -10.34 0.57 6.09
CA ALA A 49 -10.11 0.98 7.48
C ALA A 49 -8.62 1.12 7.78
N ALA A 50 -7.81 0.17 7.32
CA ALA A 50 -6.37 0.20 7.52
C ALA A 50 -5.73 1.39 6.80
N LEU A 51 -6.12 1.63 5.56
CA LEU A 51 -5.57 2.73 4.77
C LEU A 51 -5.95 4.09 5.35
N LYS A 52 -7.13 4.21 5.90
CA LYS A 52 -7.56 5.46 6.56
C LYS A 52 -6.79 5.76 7.84
N ARG A 53 -6.22 4.75 8.46
CA ARG A 53 -5.37 4.94 9.64
C ARG A 53 -3.97 5.40 9.28
N LEU A 54 -3.55 5.17 8.05
CA LEU A 54 -2.26 5.62 7.59
C LEU A 54 -2.31 7.12 7.35
N ARG A 55 -1.32 7.82 7.87
CA ARG A 55 -1.19 9.24 7.60
C ARG A 55 -0.56 9.43 6.23
N VAL A 56 -1.08 10.40 5.49
CA VAL A 56 -0.45 10.80 4.24
C VAL A 56 0.91 11.40 4.59
N PRO A 57 2.01 10.91 4.01
CA PRO A 57 3.32 11.46 4.30
C PRO A 57 3.42 12.91 3.84
N ILE A 58 4.10 13.72 4.65
CA ILE A 58 4.38 15.09 4.31
C ILE A 58 5.85 15.15 3.93
N PRO A 59 6.18 15.40 2.64
CA PRO A 59 7.57 15.40 2.23
C PRO A 59 8.32 16.58 2.86
N PRO A 60 9.45 16.32 3.54
CA PRO A 60 10.25 17.42 4.12
C PRO A 60 10.88 18.30 3.04
N THR A 61 11.16 17.71 1.88
CA THR A 61 11.75 18.42 0.75
C THR A 61 11.10 17.93 -0.54
N PRO A 62 11.19 18.69 -1.65
CA PRO A 62 10.55 18.31 -2.91
C PRO A 62 11.10 17.04 -3.58
N ASP A 63 12.26 16.59 -3.18
CA ASP A 63 12.86 15.39 -3.77
C ASP A 63 12.34 14.08 -3.17
N PHE A 64 11.54 14.15 -2.11
CA PHE A 64 10.90 12.98 -1.57
C PHE A 64 9.84 12.44 -2.53
N THR A 65 9.78 11.10 -2.63
CA THR A 65 8.82 10.41 -3.48
C THR A 65 8.05 9.38 -2.68
N GLY A 66 6.93 8.93 -3.24
CA GLY A 66 6.13 7.86 -2.68
C GLY A 66 6.19 6.62 -3.56
N GLU A 67 6.18 5.47 -2.93
CA GLU A 67 6.19 4.20 -3.63
C GLU A 67 5.12 3.28 -3.05
N MET A 68 4.28 2.74 -3.92
CA MET A 68 3.35 1.69 -3.57
C MET A 68 3.98 0.37 -3.99
N ASP A 69 4.52 -0.37 -3.02
CA ASP A 69 5.13 -1.67 -3.30
C ASP A 69 4.03 -2.72 -3.34
N ILE A 70 3.73 -3.21 -4.52
CA ILE A 70 2.65 -4.16 -4.76
C ILE A 70 3.16 -5.55 -5.12
N ALA A 71 4.45 -5.80 -4.95
CA ALA A 71 5.05 -7.10 -5.27
C ALA A 71 4.43 -8.25 -4.46
N GLY A 72 3.98 -7.98 -3.25
CA GLY A 72 3.39 -9.00 -2.38
C GLY A 72 1.90 -9.24 -2.59
N ILE A 73 1.25 -8.52 -3.49
CA ILE A 73 -0.18 -8.73 -3.74
C ILE A 73 -0.36 -10.04 -4.50
N ALA A 74 -1.11 -10.96 -3.90
CA ALA A 74 -1.40 -12.25 -4.51
C ALA A 74 -2.60 -12.22 -5.43
N GLU A 75 -3.60 -11.43 -5.08
CA GLU A 75 -4.84 -11.27 -5.87
C GLU A 75 -5.26 -9.82 -5.82
N ILE A 76 -5.80 -9.33 -6.92
CA ILE A 76 -6.36 -7.98 -6.97
C ILE A 76 -7.55 -7.98 -7.91
N ASP A 77 -8.58 -7.25 -7.50
CA ASP A 77 -9.73 -6.97 -8.35
C ASP A 77 -9.94 -5.46 -8.46
N THR A 78 -11.03 -5.05 -9.09
CA THR A 78 -11.33 -3.63 -9.29
C THR A 78 -11.42 -2.87 -7.96
N ALA A 79 -11.97 -3.49 -6.92
CA ALA A 79 -12.08 -2.85 -5.62
C ALA A 79 -10.71 -2.61 -5.00
N GLY A 80 -9.83 -3.62 -5.06
CA GLY A 80 -8.46 -3.48 -4.55
C GLY A 80 -7.65 -2.46 -5.33
N ALA A 81 -7.76 -2.48 -6.65
CA ALA A 81 -7.08 -1.51 -7.49
C ALA A 81 -7.55 -0.08 -7.20
N TRP A 82 -8.85 0.09 -7.00
CA TRP A 82 -9.40 1.40 -6.65
C TRP A 82 -8.85 1.93 -5.32
N LEU A 83 -8.72 1.06 -4.33
CA LEU A 83 -8.16 1.46 -3.04
C LEU A 83 -6.70 1.91 -3.16
N LEU A 84 -5.91 1.19 -3.97
CA LEU A 84 -4.53 1.61 -4.24
C LEU A 84 -4.47 2.96 -4.94
N GLN A 85 -5.29 3.13 -5.97
CA GLN A 85 -5.33 4.38 -6.73
C GLN A 85 -5.77 5.55 -5.87
N ARG A 86 -6.77 5.33 -5.02
CA ARG A 86 -7.24 6.36 -4.09
C ARG A 86 -6.13 6.78 -3.14
N THR A 87 -5.39 5.83 -2.61
CA THR A 87 -4.29 6.12 -1.69
C THR A 87 -3.17 6.86 -2.39
N ALA A 88 -2.79 6.42 -3.58
CA ALA A 88 -1.77 7.10 -4.37
C ALA A 88 -2.19 8.53 -4.72
N ALA A 89 -3.46 8.72 -5.07
CA ALA A 89 -3.98 10.05 -5.38
C ALA A 89 -3.92 10.98 -4.16
N ALA A 90 -4.22 10.45 -2.97
CA ALA A 90 -4.12 11.23 -1.73
C ALA A 90 -2.67 11.65 -1.46
N TRP A 91 -1.72 10.77 -1.70
CA TRP A 91 -0.30 11.09 -1.54
C TRP A 91 0.13 12.18 -2.53
N GLN A 92 -0.30 12.05 -3.79
CA GLN A 92 0.02 13.04 -4.81
C GLN A 92 -0.61 14.40 -4.50
N ALA A 93 -1.84 14.39 -4.01
CA ALA A 93 -2.50 15.63 -3.59
C ALA A 93 -1.77 16.31 -2.45
N GLY A 94 -1.08 15.55 -1.61
CA GLY A 94 -0.23 16.07 -0.54
C GLY A 94 1.16 16.53 -1.00
N GLY A 95 1.44 16.45 -2.30
CA GLY A 95 2.72 16.91 -2.85
C GLY A 95 3.76 15.80 -3.01
N LEU A 96 3.41 14.56 -2.77
CA LEU A 96 4.35 13.44 -2.86
C LEU A 96 4.17 12.72 -4.19
N ARG A 97 5.14 12.84 -5.09
CA ARG A 97 5.11 12.12 -6.35
C ARG A 97 5.16 10.62 -6.06
N THR A 98 4.16 9.90 -6.53
CA THR A 98 3.95 8.51 -6.15
C THR A 98 3.94 7.62 -7.38
N HIS A 99 4.59 6.47 -7.26
CA HIS A 99 4.64 5.48 -8.32
C HIS A 99 4.44 4.08 -7.74
N TYR A 100 4.12 3.13 -8.61
CA TYR A 100 4.00 1.73 -8.23
C TYR A 100 5.32 1.01 -8.48
N ALA A 101 5.65 0.08 -7.58
CA ALA A 101 6.83 -0.76 -7.72
C ALA A 101 6.43 -2.22 -7.49
N GLY A 102 7.16 -3.12 -8.13
CA GLY A 102 6.95 -4.54 -7.97
C GLY A 102 5.82 -5.13 -8.79
N ALA A 103 5.27 -4.37 -9.74
CA ALA A 103 4.23 -4.88 -10.61
C ALA A 103 4.80 -5.97 -11.52
N THR A 104 4.08 -7.10 -11.60
CA THR A 104 4.41 -8.14 -12.54
C THR A 104 3.75 -7.86 -13.88
N GLU A 105 4.15 -8.60 -14.92
CA GLU A 105 3.64 -8.40 -16.25
C GLU A 105 2.11 -8.52 -16.33
N GLY A 106 1.51 -9.40 -15.55
CA GLY A 106 0.06 -9.56 -15.51
C GLY A 106 -0.65 -8.59 -14.61
N PHE A 107 0.04 -7.70 -13.94
CA PHE A 107 -0.52 -6.79 -12.96
C PHE A 107 -0.60 -5.38 -13.55
N ARG A 108 -1.81 -4.93 -13.85
CA ARG A 108 -2.03 -3.58 -14.37
C ARG A 108 -3.14 -2.88 -13.60
N ILE A 109 -2.87 -1.68 -13.25
CA ILE A 109 -3.83 -0.84 -12.55
C ILE A 109 -4.16 0.35 -13.40
#